data_f5d5ec7dd3c088e8cd21e24bbb15b1bc
#
_entry.id   f5d5ec7dd3c088e8cd21e24bbb15b1bc
#
_cell.length_a   1.000
_cell.length_b   1.000
_cell.length_c   1.000
_cell.angle_alpha   90.00
_cell.angle_beta   90.00
_cell.angle_gamma   90.00
#
_symmetry.space_group_name_H-M   'P 1'
#
loop_
_entity.id
_entity.type
_entity.pdbx_description
1 polymer ?
#
loop_
_entity_poly.entity_id
_entity_poly.type
_entity_poly.pdbx_seq_one_letter_code
_entity_poly.pdbx_strand_id
1 'polypeptide(L)'
;MPKLDNVKEKYVNGYQVDKETEDVIYSDAKHLYLDKYDNKPYVSVTTLIHKYVNEFDSAFWSAYKACEALVDSEIFKVVKTSLLNTKRWDPKLLEKLKISKEEFESKRTEILQSYETERNKSCERGTKIHAQFENMYYQSEEQDLKKFGLGGKFTCKKGYYQLDLEKGVYPEFMISYKSEDGLLRIAGQLDLLIKDGNDIYIYDYKGLPLDTKIPTKNGWTTIKDIKEGEEILIKKEI
;
A
#
# COMPACT_ATOMS: atom_id res chain seq x y z
N MET A 1 22.01 1.36 -27.14
CA MET A 1 21.95 1.26 -25.67
C MET A 1 22.35 2.62 -25.12
N PRO A 2 21.45 3.36 -24.44
CA PRO A 2 21.87 4.58 -23.76
C PRO A 2 22.78 4.15 -22.60
N LYS A 3 23.90 4.84 -22.47
CA LYS A 3 24.85 4.68 -21.37
C LYS A 3 24.07 5.01 -20.08
N LEU A 4 24.02 4.05 -19.16
CA LEU A 4 23.71 4.34 -17.77
C LEU A 4 24.79 5.32 -17.29
N ASP A 5 24.44 6.59 -17.21
CA ASP A 5 25.24 7.57 -16.50
C ASP A 5 25.42 7.06 -15.08
N ASN A 6 26.68 7.02 -14.63
CA ASN A 6 27.04 6.69 -13.25
C ASN A 6 26.35 7.71 -12.33
N VAL A 7 25.12 7.43 -11.92
CA VAL A 7 24.47 8.17 -10.83
C VAL A 7 25.31 7.87 -9.59
N LYS A 8 26.14 8.84 -9.20
CA LYS A 8 26.88 8.76 -7.94
C LYS A 8 25.84 8.66 -6.85
N GLU A 9 25.83 7.52 -6.16
CA GLU A 9 25.00 7.35 -4.98
C GLU A 9 25.26 8.52 -4.03
N LYS A 10 24.18 9.24 -3.69
CA LYS A 10 24.24 10.37 -2.77
C LYS A 10 24.00 9.85 -1.36
N TYR A 11 24.88 10.18 -0.45
CA TYR A 11 24.74 9.87 0.97
C TYR A 11 24.63 11.16 1.77
N VAL A 12 23.69 11.19 2.70
CA VAL A 12 23.54 12.26 3.69
C VAL A 12 23.50 11.59 5.07
N ASN A 13 24.42 11.96 5.94
CA ASN A 13 24.53 11.43 7.31
C ASN A 13 24.57 9.89 7.39
N GLY A 14 25.19 9.25 6.40
CA GLY A 14 25.30 7.78 6.32
C GLY A 14 24.10 7.07 5.72
N TYR A 15 23.06 7.81 5.32
CA TYR A 15 21.89 7.25 4.62
C TYR A 15 22.01 7.48 3.12
N GLN A 16 21.74 6.44 2.34
CA GLN A 16 21.57 6.57 0.90
C GLN A 16 20.31 7.39 0.62
N VAL A 17 20.44 8.38 -0.25
CA VAL A 17 19.34 9.28 -0.62
C VAL A 17 18.78 8.85 -1.96
N ASP A 18 17.58 8.30 -1.94
CA ASP A 18 16.87 7.88 -3.14
C ASP A 18 15.98 9.00 -3.70
N LYS A 19 15.34 9.76 -2.79
CA LYS A 19 14.55 10.96 -3.13
C LYS A 19 14.82 12.07 -2.11
N GLU A 20 14.67 13.31 -2.53
CA GLU A 20 14.81 14.47 -1.64
C GLU A 20 13.86 15.60 -2.01
N THR A 21 13.43 16.33 -0.98
CA THR A 21 12.77 17.63 -1.09
C THR A 21 13.72 18.73 -0.62
N GLU A 22 13.22 19.94 -0.45
CA GLU A 22 13.97 21.01 0.18
C GLU A 22 14.44 20.62 1.59
N ASP A 23 13.54 20.04 2.41
CA ASP A 23 13.74 19.79 3.84
C ASP A 23 13.92 18.31 4.21
N VAL A 24 13.50 17.37 3.36
CA VAL A 24 13.41 15.95 3.69
C VAL A 24 14.19 15.11 2.70
N ILE A 25 14.91 14.13 3.21
CA ILE A 25 15.47 13.03 2.43
C ILE A 25 14.68 11.75 2.68
N TYR A 26 14.56 10.92 1.65
CA TYR A 26 14.01 9.58 1.73
C TYR A 26 15.06 8.54 1.36
N SER A 27 15.17 7.51 2.20
CA SER A 27 16.00 6.33 1.96
C SER A 27 15.11 5.11 1.80
N ASP A 28 15.07 4.56 0.59
CA ASP A 28 14.22 3.40 0.26
C ASP A 28 14.70 2.14 0.98
N ALA A 29 16.02 1.93 1.03
CA ALA A 29 16.62 0.79 1.71
C ALA A 29 16.26 0.69 3.21
N LYS A 30 15.90 1.82 3.85
CA LYS A 30 15.51 1.89 5.26
C LYS A 30 14.04 2.25 5.44
N HIS A 31 13.31 2.57 4.36
CA HIS A 31 11.95 3.14 4.41
C HIS A 31 11.84 4.30 5.39
N LEU A 32 12.80 5.23 5.32
CA LEU A 32 12.98 6.26 6.31
C LEU A 32 12.99 7.65 5.67
N TYR A 33 12.17 8.55 6.23
CA TYR A 33 12.20 9.98 5.93
C TYR A 33 12.93 10.70 7.04
N LEU A 34 13.91 11.54 6.69
CA LEU A 34 14.74 12.30 7.63
C LEU A 34 14.73 13.78 7.29
N ASP A 35 14.74 14.60 8.31
CA ASP A 35 14.97 16.04 8.18
C ASP A 35 16.43 16.29 7.78
N LYS A 36 16.65 17.12 6.76
CA LYS A 36 17.99 17.42 6.26
C LYS A 36 18.86 18.22 7.24
N TYR A 37 18.22 18.96 8.14
CA TYR A 37 18.92 19.89 9.01
C TYR A 37 19.24 19.29 10.37
N ASP A 38 18.31 18.54 10.96
CA ASP A 38 18.50 18.03 12.31
C ASP A 38 18.51 16.48 12.40
N ASN A 39 18.42 15.79 11.25
CA ASN A 39 18.41 14.32 11.11
C ASN A 39 17.30 13.60 11.89
N LYS A 40 16.29 14.30 12.35
CA LYS A 40 15.19 13.65 13.05
C LYS A 40 14.27 12.95 12.05
N PRO A 41 13.73 11.77 12.41
CA PRO A 41 12.84 11.04 11.54
C PRO A 41 11.47 11.72 11.44
N TYR A 42 10.90 11.64 10.25
CA TYR A 42 9.47 11.86 10.01
C TYR A 42 8.71 10.55 10.17
N VAL A 43 7.53 10.60 10.72
CA VAL A 43 6.61 9.46 10.74
C VAL A 43 6.01 9.33 9.34
N SER A 44 6.10 8.14 8.73
CA SER A 44 5.44 7.93 7.44
C SER A 44 3.92 7.97 7.58
N VAL A 45 3.23 8.48 6.56
CA VAL A 45 1.75 8.48 6.51
C VAL A 45 1.21 7.07 6.73
N THR A 46 1.83 6.05 6.13
CA THR A 46 1.46 4.65 6.31
C THR A 46 1.57 4.22 7.78
N THR A 47 2.70 4.54 8.45
CA THR A 47 2.90 4.24 9.88
C THR A 47 1.87 4.95 10.75
N LEU A 48 1.49 6.18 10.38
CA LEU A 48 0.46 6.92 11.11
C LEU A 48 -0.91 6.25 10.97
N ILE A 49 -1.29 5.86 9.76
CA ILE A 49 -2.57 5.19 9.47
C ILE A 49 -2.65 3.85 10.24
N HIS A 50 -1.57 3.08 10.31
CA HIS A 50 -1.53 1.81 11.04
C HIS A 50 -1.86 1.93 12.53
N LYS A 51 -1.72 3.12 13.13
CA LYS A 51 -2.14 3.35 14.52
C LYS A 51 -3.66 3.38 14.70
N TYR A 52 -4.41 3.62 13.64
CA TYR A 52 -5.87 3.77 13.66
C TYR A 52 -6.61 2.63 12.95
N VAL A 53 -5.89 1.77 12.25
CA VAL A 53 -6.44 0.61 11.56
C VAL A 53 -6.03 -0.65 12.31
N ASN A 54 -6.99 -1.54 12.58
CA ASN A 54 -6.68 -2.83 13.18
C ASN A 54 -5.80 -3.63 12.23
N GLU A 55 -4.65 -4.07 12.73
CA GLU A 55 -3.77 -4.96 11.98
C GLU A 55 -4.43 -6.33 11.76
N PHE A 56 -3.99 -7.00 10.69
CA PHE A 56 -4.41 -8.38 10.44
C PHE A 56 -3.91 -9.30 11.54
N ASP A 57 -4.83 -9.87 12.31
CA ASP A 57 -4.52 -10.83 13.39
C ASP A 57 -4.13 -12.19 12.80
N SER A 58 -2.89 -12.31 12.38
CA SER A 58 -2.34 -13.55 11.84
C SER A 58 -2.37 -14.70 12.85
N ALA A 59 -2.28 -14.40 14.14
CA ALA A 59 -2.33 -15.39 15.20
C ALA A 59 -3.71 -16.04 15.31
N PHE A 60 -4.76 -15.22 15.31
CA PHE A 60 -6.14 -15.71 15.29
C PHE A 60 -6.46 -16.45 13.99
N TRP A 61 -6.19 -15.82 12.83
CA TRP A 61 -6.58 -16.38 11.54
C TRP A 61 -5.83 -17.65 11.19
N SER A 62 -4.54 -17.79 11.58
CA SER A 62 -3.82 -19.05 11.39
C SER A 62 -4.38 -20.17 12.23
N ALA A 63 -4.75 -19.90 13.49
CA ALA A 63 -5.37 -20.87 14.36
C ALA A 63 -6.78 -21.29 13.84
N TYR A 64 -7.59 -20.30 13.43
CA TYR A 64 -8.89 -20.55 12.83
C TYR A 64 -8.79 -21.44 11.58
N LYS A 65 -7.90 -21.10 10.65
CA LYS A 65 -7.70 -21.85 9.41
C LYS A 65 -7.10 -23.24 9.64
N ALA A 66 -6.22 -23.40 10.63
CA ALA A 66 -5.70 -24.71 11.01
C ALA A 66 -6.83 -25.62 11.51
N CYS A 67 -7.70 -25.12 12.37
CA CYS A 67 -8.87 -25.90 12.80
C CYS A 67 -9.84 -26.20 11.67
N GLU A 68 -10.14 -25.22 10.81
CA GLU A 68 -11.01 -25.43 9.64
C GLU A 68 -10.48 -26.52 8.71
N ALA A 69 -9.14 -26.65 8.60
CA ALA A 69 -8.51 -27.66 7.74
C ALA A 69 -8.41 -29.05 8.37
N LEU A 70 -8.37 -29.16 9.71
CA LEU A 70 -8.14 -30.42 10.43
C LEU A 70 -9.42 -31.08 10.93
N VAL A 71 -10.55 -30.36 10.93
CA VAL A 71 -11.81 -30.84 11.48
C VAL A 71 -12.84 -31.00 10.37
N ASP A 72 -13.68 -32.00 10.50
CA ASP A 72 -14.86 -32.15 9.64
C ASP A 72 -15.70 -30.87 9.61
N SER A 73 -16.20 -30.50 8.43
CA SER A 73 -16.90 -29.24 8.21
C SER A 73 -18.14 -29.06 9.09
N GLU A 74 -18.87 -30.14 9.38
CA GLU A 74 -20.07 -30.10 10.21
C GLU A 74 -19.70 -29.87 11.68
N ILE A 75 -18.63 -30.49 12.15
CA ILE A 75 -18.12 -30.28 13.51
C ILE A 75 -17.59 -28.84 13.65
N PHE A 76 -16.86 -28.36 12.64
CA PHE A 76 -16.30 -27.00 12.68
C PHE A 76 -17.39 -25.92 12.67
N LYS A 77 -18.50 -26.12 11.97
CA LYS A 77 -19.64 -25.18 11.97
C LYS A 77 -20.14 -24.83 13.37
N VAL A 78 -20.09 -25.76 14.31
CA VAL A 78 -20.54 -25.53 15.70
C VAL A 78 -19.72 -24.45 16.41
N VAL A 79 -18.41 -24.38 16.15
CA VAL A 79 -17.52 -23.43 16.82
C VAL A 79 -17.23 -22.18 15.98
N LYS A 80 -17.45 -22.27 14.66
CA LYS A 80 -17.15 -21.23 13.68
C LYS A 80 -17.77 -19.87 14.06
N THR A 81 -19.06 -19.85 14.33
CA THR A 81 -19.79 -18.59 14.64
C THR A 81 -19.24 -17.95 15.90
N SER A 82 -18.97 -18.75 16.95
CA SER A 82 -18.39 -18.24 18.20
C SER A 82 -17.00 -17.67 17.99
N LEU A 83 -16.14 -18.36 17.24
CA LEU A 83 -14.78 -17.88 16.91
C LEU A 83 -14.82 -16.57 16.13
N LEU A 84 -15.66 -16.46 15.12
CA LEU A 84 -15.76 -15.25 14.29
C LEU A 84 -16.33 -14.05 15.07
N ASN A 85 -17.25 -14.28 16.00
CA ASN A 85 -17.83 -13.22 16.81
C ASN A 85 -16.87 -12.71 17.88
N THR A 86 -16.11 -13.61 18.51
CA THR A 86 -15.17 -13.22 19.58
C THR A 86 -13.80 -12.76 19.05
N LYS A 87 -13.41 -13.27 17.88
CA LYS A 87 -12.05 -13.15 17.32
C LYS A 87 -10.98 -13.51 18.34
N ARG A 88 -11.27 -14.50 19.19
CA ARG A 88 -10.35 -14.99 20.23
C ARG A 88 -10.13 -16.48 20.04
N TRP A 89 -8.88 -16.89 20.05
CA TRP A 89 -8.48 -18.28 20.04
C TRP A 89 -8.39 -18.80 21.48
N ASP A 90 -9.04 -19.96 21.73
CA ASP A 90 -8.94 -20.67 23.01
C ASP A 90 -8.29 -22.06 22.77
N PRO A 91 -7.10 -22.35 23.32
CA PRO A 91 -6.45 -23.65 23.18
C PRO A 91 -7.30 -24.85 23.64
N LYS A 92 -8.24 -24.65 24.55
CA LYS A 92 -9.17 -25.70 25.02
C LYS A 92 -10.08 -26.23 23.89
N LEU A 93 -10.18 -25.48 22.79
CA LEU A 93 -10.93 -25.95 21.61
C LEU A 93 -10.28 -27.17 20.97
N LEU A 94 -8.96 -27.36 21.09
CA LEU A 94 -8.26 -28.54 20.55
C LEU A 94 -8.80 -29.84 21.16
N GLU A 95 -8.98 -29.86 22.48
CA GLU A 95 -9.56 -31.00 23.20
C GLU A 95 -11.01 -31.28 22.73
N LYS A 96 -11.81 -30.23 22.63
CA LYS A 96 -13.22 -30.33 22.19
C LYS A 96 -13.33 -30.82 20.76
N LEU A 97 -12.42 -30.40 19.89
CA LEU A 97 -12.38 -30.77 18.47
C LEU A 97 -11.58 -32.05 18.21
N LYS A 98 -11.01 -32.64 19.25
CA LYS A 98 -10.17 -33.87 19.19
C LYS A 98 -8.99 -33.73 18.21
N ILE A 99 -8.37 -32.56 18.18
CA ILE A 99 -7.18 -32.28 17.37
C ILE A 99 -5.96 -32.45 18.25
N SER A 100 -4.94 -33.19 17.78
CA SER A 100 -3.65 -33.26 18.49
C SER A 100 -2.93 -31.90 18.41
N LYS A 101 -2.22 -31.55 19.46
CA LYS A 101 -1.47 -30.30 19.52
C LYS A 101 -0.40 -30.25 18.43
N GLU A 102 0.24 -31.37 18.16
CA GLU A 102 1.29 -31.51 17.14
C GLU A 102 0.76 -31.25 15.73
N GLU A 103 -0.37 -31.87 15.36
CA GLU A 103 -1.01 -31.62 14.06
C GLU A 103 -1.46 -30.17 13.91
N PHE A 104 -2.05 -29.61 14.97
CA PHE A 104 -2.48 -28.21 14.98
C PHE A 104 -1.33 -27.25 14.75
N GLU A 105 -0.24 -27.35 15.55
CA GLU A 105 0.90 -26.45 15.43
C GLU A 105 1.62 -26.62 14.08
N SER A 106 1.71 -27.85 13.56
CA SER A 106 2.24 -28.10 12.22
C SER A 106 1.43 -27.38 11.15
N LYS A 107 0.10 -27.55 11.17
CA LYS A 107 -0.80 -26.90 10.18
C LYS A 107 -0.82 -25.39 10.32
N ARG A 108 -0.82 -24.88 11.55
CA ARG A 108 -0.75 -23.45 11.84
C ARG A 108 0.53 -22.81 11.32
N THR A 109 1.66 -23.49 11.50
CA THR A 109 2.96 -23.02 10.99
C THR A 109 2.97 -22.96 9.46
N GLU A 110 2.44 -23.97 8.78
CA GLU A 110 2.27 -23.98 7.32
C GLU A 110 1.46 -22.74 6.85
N ILE A 111 0.35 -22.45 7.53
CA ILE A 111 -0.51 -21.29 7.20
C ILE A 111 0.21 -19.97 7.44
N LEU A 112 0.93 -19.82 8.55
CA LEU A 112 1.72 -18.63 8.83
C LEU A 112 2.80 -18.39 7.76
N GLN A 113 3.48 -19.43 7.33
CA GLN A 113 4.45 -19.35 6.23
C GLN A 113 3.79 -18.95 4.91
N SER A 114 2.57 -19.46 4.65
CA SER A 114 1.83 -19.07 3.45
C SER A 114 1.46 -17.59 3.48
N TYR A 115 1.04 -17.03 4.63
CA TYR A 115 0.75 -15.60 4.78
C TYR A 115 1.99 -14.75 4.53
N GLU A 116 3.14 -15.15 5.07
CA GLU A 116 4.39 -14.44 4.86
C GLU A 116 4.82 -14.47 3.39
N THR A 117 4.71 -15.63 2.75
CA THR A 117 5.02 -15.80 1.33
C THR A 117 4.13 -14.91 0.46
N GLU A 118 2.82 -14.90 0.69
CA GLU A 118 1.88 -14.08 -0.07
C GLU A 118 2.08 -12.58 0.19
N ARG A 119 2.41 -12.20 1.43
CA ARG A 119 2.78 -10.82 1.75
C ARG A 119 4.00 -10.37 0.95
N ASN A 120 5.07 -11.18 0.95
CA ASN A 120 6.31 -10.85 0.26
C ASN A 120 6.10 -10.74 -1.26
N LYS A 121 5.39 -11.69 -1.88
CA LYS A 121 5.01 -11.64 -3.29
C LYS A 121 4.18 -10.39 -3.62
N SER A 122 3.25 -10.02 -2.74
CA SER A 122 2.42 -8.84 -2.94
C SER A 122 3.23 -7.54 -2.85
N CYS A 123 4.16 -7.45 -1.90
CA CYS A 123 5.08 -6.32 -1.79
C CYS A 123 5.97 -6.19 -3.03
N GLU A 124 6.62 -7.28 -3.46
CA GLU A 124 7.46 -7.29 -4.66
C GLU A 124 6.68 -6.88 -5.92
N ARG A 125 5.45 -7.41 -6.07
CA ARG A 125 4.58 -7.06 -7.19
C ARG A 125 4.20 -5.58 -7.13
N GLY A 126 3.83 -5.07 -5.95
CA GLY A 126 3.53 -3.66 -5.73
C GLY A 126 4.69 -2.77 -6.15
N THR A 127 5.87 -3.00 -5.62
CA THR A 127 7.08 -2.23 -5.96
C THR A 127 7.36 -2.24 -7.47
N LYS A 128 7.25 -3.40 -8.14
CA LYS A 128 7.44 -3.49 -9.59
C LYS A 128 6.40 -2.68 -10.37
N ILE A 129 5.14 -2.73 -9.96
CA ILE A 129 4.05 -1.98 -10.63
C ILE A 129 4.27 -0.49 -10.46
N HIS A 130 4.59 0.00 -9.25
CA HIS A 130 4.87 1.42 -9.00
C HIS A 130 6.04 1.90 -9.85
N ALA A 131 7.16 1.17 -9.86
CA ALA A 131 8.32 1.50 -10.70
C ALA A 131 7.99 1.50 -12.20
N GLN A 132 7.13 0.58 -12.69
CA GLN A 132 6.69 0.56 -14.08
C GLN A 132 5.87 1.80 -14.43
N PHE A 133 4.92 2.20 -13.59
CA PHE A 133 4.11 3.39 -13.80
C PHE A 133 4.96 4.66 -13.73
N GLU A 134 5.82 4.79 -12.74
CA GLU A 134 6.76 5.91 -12.63
C GLU A 134 7.60 6.06 -13.90
N ASN A 135 8.24 4.96 -14.34
CA ASN A 135 9.05 4.96 -15.55
C ASN A 135 8.24 5.29 -16.81
N MET A 136 7.01 4.80 -16.93
CA MET A 136 6.13 5.09 -18.06
C MET A 136 5.87 6.61 -18.20
N TYR A 137 5.67 7.32 -17.08
CA TYR A 137 5.50 8.77 -17.12
C TYR A 137 6.79 9.52 -17.47
N TYR A 138 7.96 9.02 -17.05
CA TYR A 138 9.23 9.66 -17.39
C TYR A 138 9.76 9.35 -18.79
N GLN A 139 9.21 8.36 -19.51
CA GLN A 139 9.60 8.03 -20.88
C GLN A 139 9.16 9.07 -21.91
N SER A 140 8.17 9.91 -21.59
CA SER A 140 7.67 10.94 -22.50
C SER A 140 7.58 12.28 -21.76
N GLU A 141 8.13 13.32 -22.38
CA GLU A 141 8.01 14.68 -21.84
C GLU A 141 6.55 15.16 -21.80
N GLU A 142 5.74 14.73 -22.76
CA GLU A 142 4.33 15.07 -22.86
C GLU A 142 3.43 13.86 -22.61
N GLN A 143 2.46 14.00 -21.72
CA GLN A 143 1.49 12.98 -21.36
C GLN A 143 0.12 13.26 -21.95
N ASP A 144 -0.51 12.26 -22.55
CA ASP A 144 -1.95 12.28 -22.88
C ASP A 144 -2.75 11.70 -21.71
N LEU A 145 -3.52 12.56 -21.06
CA LEU A 145 -4.30 12.20 -19.87
C LEU A 145 -5.79 12.05 -20.16
N LYS A 146 -6.19 11.84 -21.43
CA LYS A 146 -7.61 11.61 -21.80
C LYS A 146 -8.23 10.46 -21.01
N LYS A 147 -7.45 9.43 -20.68
CA LYS A 147 -7.90 8.31 -19.84
C LYS A 147 -8.35 8.73 -18.43
N PHE A 148 -7.91 9.90 -17.97
CA PHE A 148 -8.32 10.48 -16.69
C PHE A 148 -9.40 11.57 -16.86
N GLY A 149 -9.98 11.72 -18.06
CA GLY A 149 -10.93 12.77 -18.36
C GLY A 149 -10.31 14.16 -18.55
N LEU A 150 -8.98 14.26 -18.58
CA LEU A 150 -8.24 15.50 -18.69
C LEU A 150 -7.78 15.73 -20.13
N GLY A 151 -8.11 16.90 -20.68
CA GLY A 151 -7.69 17.31 -22.02
C GLY A 151 -6.42 18.15 -22.01
N GLY A 152 -5.69 18.10 -23.13
CA GLY A 152 -4.49 18.91 -23.34
C GLY A 152 -3.19 18.16 -23.06
N LYS A 153 -2.09 18.92 -23.08
CA LYS A 153 -0.74 18.37 -22.88
C LYS A 153 -0.30 18.65 -21.45
N PHE A 154 0.26 17.61 -20.85
CA PHE A 154 0.84 17.66 -19.52
C PHE A 154 2.29 17.24 -19.56
N THR A 155 3.17 18.02 -18.98
CA THR A 155 4.59 17.68 -18.87
C THR A 155 4.80 16.83 -17.62
N CYS A 156 5.57 15.75 -17.76
CA CYS A 156 6.00 14.96 -16.61
C CYS A 156 7.10 15.72 -15.86
N LYS A 157 6.90 15.94 -14.58
CA LYS A 157 7.81 16.70 -13.73
C LYS A 157 8.22 15.90 -12.51
N LYS A 158 9.48 16.02 -12.13
CA LYS A 158 9.93 15.64 -10.81
C LYS A 158 9.55 16.76 -9.85
N GLY A 159 8.91 16.39 -8.74
CA GLY A 159 8.49 17.40 -7.81
C GLY A 159 8.13 16.86 -6.45
N TYR A 160 8.05 17.80 -5.54
CA TYR A 160 7.59 17.61 -4.18
C TYR A 160 6.68 18.77 -3.83
N TYR A 161 5.98 18.67 -2.71
CA TYR A 161 5.08 19.73 -2.26
C TYR A 161 5.81 21.07 -2.19
N GLN A 162 5.26 22.04 -2.89
CA GLN A 162 5.63 23.45 -2.88
C GLN A 162 4.37 24.30 -3.12
N LEU A 163 4.41 25.55 -2.69
CA LEU A 163 3.24 26.44 -2.74
C LEU A 163 2.73 26.68 -4.17
N ASP A 164 3.65 26.81 -5.14
CA ASP A 164 3.35 27.16 -6.52
C ASP A 164 3.61 25.97 -7.47
N LEU A 165 2.82 24.91 -7.31
CA LEU A 165 2.94 23.74 -8.16
C LEU A 165 2.45 24.08 -9.57
N GLU A 166 3.32 23.95 -10.57
CA GLU A 166 2.98 24.19 -11.95
C GLU A 166 2.07 23.10 -12.53
N LYS A 167 1.37 23.42 -13.64
CA LYS A 167 0.62 22.42 -14.39
C LYS A 167 1.54 21.28 -14.83
N GLY A 168 1.18 20.03 -14.52
CA GLY A 168 2.00 18.88 -14.85
C GLY A 168 1.53 17.58 -14.21
N VAL A 169 2.29 16.53 -14.50
CA VAL A 169 2.15 15.17 -13.94
C VAL A 169 3.35 14.90 -13.05
N TYR A 170 3.11 14.46 -11.85
CA TYR A 170 4.11 14.25 -10.82
C TYR A 170 3.99 12.83 -10.26
N PRO A 171 4.68 11.85 -10.86
CA PRO A 171 4.74 10.48 -10.31
C PRO A 171 5.53 10.44 -9.01
N GLU A 172 5.11 9.58 -8.08
CA GLU A 172 5.78 9.37 -6.80
C GLU A 172 6.10 10.69 -6.07
N PHE A 173 5.08 11.56 -6.02
CA PHE A 173 5.18 12.91 -5.49
C PHE A 173 5.34 12.90 -3.97
N MET A 174 6.47 13.42 -3.47
CA MET A 174 6.75 13.44 -2.05
C MET A 174 6.08 14.63 -1.36
N ILE A 175 5.41 14.35 -0.24
CA ILE A 175 4.81 15.35 0.64
C ILE A 175 5.40 15.25 2.03
N SER A 176 5.53 16.38 2.71
CA SER A 176 5.96 16.43 4.09
C SER A 176 5.30 17.57 4.84
N TYR A 177 5.15 17.39 6.13
CA TYR A 177 4.67 18.43 7.06
C TYR A 177 5.51 18.38 8.33
N LYS A 178 5.91 19.56 8.79
CA LYS A 178 6.59 19.77 10.07
C LYS A 178 5.87 20.88 10.81
N SER A 179 5.42 20.63 12.04
CA SER A 179 4.82 21.67 12.87
C SER A 179 5.87 22.73 13.26
N GLU A 180 5.41 23.92 13.59
CA GLU A 180 6.30 25.05 13.97
C GLU A 180 7.20 24.69 15.16
N ASP A 181 6.68 23.96 16.15
CA ASP A 181 7.44 23.47 17.30
C ASP A 181 8.35 22.26 16.97
N GLY A 182 8.25 21.71 15.75
CA GLY A 182 9.01 20.56 15.29
C GLY A 182 8.66 19.24 15.95
N LEU A 183 7.59 19.18 16.76
CA LEU A 183 7.17 17.96 17.47
C LEU A 183 6.42 17.00 16.54
N LEU A 184 5.63 17.51 15.60
CA LEU A 184 4.93 16.72 14.61
C LEU A 184 5.68 16.78 13.28
N ARG A 185 6.09 15.61 12.79
CA ARG A 185 6.77 15.44 11.50
C ARG A 185 6.14 14.26 10.78
N ILE A 186 5.53 14.50 9.63
CA ILE A 186 4.86 13.50 8.82
C ILE A 186 5.38 13.63 7.40
N ALA A 187 5.71 12.50 6.76
CA ALA A 187 6.07 12.49 5.35
C ALA A 187 5.46 11.27 4.64
N GLY A 188 5.32 11.39 3.33
CA GLY A 188 4.78 10.30 2.51
C GLY A 188 4.97 10.57 1.03
N GLN A 189 4.55 9.62 0.22
CA GLN A 189 4.55 9.73 -1.23
C GLN A 189 3.14 9.45 -1.75
N LEU A 190 2.74 10.21 -2.76
CA LEU A 190 1.54 9.98 -3.55
C LEU A 190 1.98 9.27 -4.83
N ASP A 191 1.31 8.20 -5.22
CA ASP A 191 1.67 7.43 -6.42
C ASP A 191 1.66 8.31 -7.67
N LEU A 192 0.65 9.17 -7.77
CA LEU A 192 0.53 10.14 -8.86
C LEU A 192 -0.22 11.38 -8.42
N LEU A 193 0.34 12.54 -8.67
CA LEU A 193 -0.34 13.83 -8.58
C LEU A 193 -0.42 14.46 -9.97
N ILE A 194 -1.59 15.00 -10.32
CA ILE A 194 -1.79 15.79 -11.55
C ILE A 194 -2.28 17.17 -11.14
N LYS A 195 -1.59 18.19 -11.62
CA LYS A 195 -1.97 19.61 -11.43
C LYS A 195 -2.49 20.15 -12.74
N ASP A 196 -3.76 20.65 -12.75
CA ASP A 196 -4.39 21.30 -13.90
C ASP A 196 -5.11 22.57 -13.47
N GLY A 197 -4.54 23.73 -13.78
CA GLY A 197 -5.05 25.01 -13.30
C GLY A 197 -5.08 25.07 -11.77
N ASN A 198 -6.27 25.26 -11.19
CA ASN A 198 -6.47 25.25 -9.73
C ASN A 198 -6.75 23.86 -9.18
N ASP A 199 -6.99 22.87 -10.03
CA ASP A 199 -7.36 21.52 -9.61
C ASP A 199 -6.14 20.64 -9.37
N ILE A 200 -6.24 19.80 -8.36
CA ILE A 200 -5.26 18.76 -8.03
C ILE A 200 -5.98 17.42 -8.00
N TYR A 201 -5.47 16.48 -8.80
CA TYR A 201 -5.96 15.12 -8.84
C TYR A 201 -4.90 14.20 -8.21
N ILE A 202 -5.33 13.36 -7.28
CA ILE A 202 -4.46 12.39 -6.60
C ILE A 202 -4.93 11.00 -6.97
N TYR A 203 -4.01 10.18 -7.45
CA TYR A 203 -4.25 8.78 -7.78
C TYR A 203 -3.35 7.88 -6.95
N ASP A 204 -3.89 6.77 -6.54
CA ASP A 204 -3.22 5.75 -5.75
C ASP A 204 -3.38 4.40 -6.46
N TYR A 205 -2.27 3.70 -6.73
CA TYR A 205 -2.27 2.45 -7.47
C TYR A 205 -2.49 1.27 -6.53
N LYS A 206 -3.65 0.66 -6.59
CA LYS A 206 -3.96 -0.52 -5.78
C LYS A 206 -3.78 -1.80 -6.59
N GLY A 207 -2.84 -2.62 -6.18
CA GLY A 207 -2.67 -3.98 -6.71
C GLY A 207 -3.72 -4.93 -6.15
N LEU A 208 -4.96 -4.82 -6.62
CA LEU A 208 -6.02 -5.73 -6.24
C LEU A 208 -6.02 -7.00 -7.11
N PRO A 209 -6.36 -8.19 -6.55
CA PRO A 209 -6.59 -9.38 -7.34
C PRO A 209 -7.67 -9.16 -8.41
N LEU A 210 -7.52 -9.79 -9.56
CA LEU A 210 -8.44 -9.62 -10.70
C LEU A 210 -9.87 -10.08 -10.39
N ASP A 211 -10.05 -10.97 -9.44
CA ASP A 211 -11.34 -11.47 -8.95
C ASP A 211 -11.93 -10.62 -7.81
N THR A 212 -11.25 -9.54 -7.40
CA THR A 212 -11.78 -8.59 -6.43
C THR A 212 -13.10 -8.00 -6.93
N LYS A 213 -14.14 -8.13 -6.11
CA LYS A 213 -15.46 -7.57 -6.41
C LYS A 213 -15.47 -6.06 -6.19
N ILE A 214 -15.96 -5.34 -7.17
CA ILE A 214 -16.10 -3.88 -7.16
C ILE A 214 -17.59 -3.54 -7.34
N PRO A 215 -18.16 -2.66 -6.49
CA PRO A 215 -19.52 -2.20 -6.68
C PRO A 215 -19.57 -1.18 -7.82
N THR A 216 -20.47 -1.40 -8.78
CA THR A 216 -20.75 -0.47 -9.88
C THR A 216 -22.22 -0.04 -9.84
N LYS A 217 -22.61 0.94 -10.63
CA LYS A 217 -24.01 1.33 -10.76
C LYS A 217 -24.91 0.18 -11.22
N ASN A 218 -24.36 -0.78 -11.95
CA ASN A 218 -25.09 -1.93 -12.49
C ASN A 218 -25.03 -3.16 -11.59
N GLY A 219 -24.46 -3.05 -10.37
CA GLY A 219 -24.26 -4.14 -9.44
C GLY A 219 -22.77 -4.47 -9.20
N TRP A 220 -22.52 -5.64 -8.62
CA TRP A 220 -21.16 -6.07 -8.34
C TRP A 220 -20.52 -6.72 -9.58
N THR A 221 -19.32 -6.28 -9.94
CA THR A 221 -18.48 -6.90 -10.97
C THR A 221 -17.12 -7.26 -10.39
N THR A 222 -16.27 -7.93 -11.17
CA THR A 222 -14.86 -8.17 -10.78
C THR A 222 -13.94 -7.24 -11.56
N ILE A 223 -12.72 -7.01 -11.03
CA ILE A 223 -11.74 -6.14 -11.71
C ILE A 223 -11.49 -6.60 -13.14
N LYS A 224 -11.42 -7.92 -13.38
CA LYS A 224 -11.18 -8.47 -14.73
C LYS A 224 -12.34 -8.25 -15.70
N ASP A 225 -13.55 -8.07 -15.19
CA ASP A 225 -14.78 -7.99 -15.99
C ASP A 225 -15.29 -6.55 -16.10
N ILE A 226 -14.69 -5.59 -15.37
CA ILE A 226 -15.06 -4.17 -15.44
C ILE A 226 -14.72 -3.61 -16.83
N LYS A 227 -15.64 -2.83 -17.37
CA LYS A 227 -15.49 -2.22 -18.70
C LYS A 227 -15.03 -0.77 -18.57
N GLU A 228 -14.32 -0.29 -19.59
CA GLU A 228 -13.96 1.12 -19.67
C GLU A 228 -15.22 2.00 -19.67
N GLY A 229 -15.22 3.03 -18.83
CA GLY A 229 -16.38 3.93 -18.65
C GLY A 229 -17.44 3.44 -17.66
N GLU A 230 -17.26 2.28 -17.05
CA GLU A 230 -18.16 1.81 -15.99
C GLU A 230 -17.94 2.58 -14.68
N GLU A 231 -19.01 3.12 -14.12
CA GLU A 231 -18.94 3.90 -12.88
C GLU A 231 -18.83 3.01 -11.64
N ILE A 232 -17.77 3.20 -10.89
CA ILE A 232 -17.51 2.52 -9.60
C ILE A 232 -18.18 3.29 -8.46
N LEU A 233 -18.90 2.59 -7.59
CA LEU A 233 -19.50 3.17 -6.40
C LEU A 233 -18.48 3.17 -5.27
N ILE A 234 -18.11 4.35 -4.80
CA ILE A 234 -17.26 4.53 -3.60
C ILE A 234 -18.17 4.94 -2.46
N LYS A 235 -18.25 4.12 -1.41
CA LYS A 235 -18.95 4.51 -0.18
C LYS A 235 -18.10 5.58 0.51
N LYS A 236 -18.59 6.81 0.50
CA LYS A 236 -18.00 7.89 1.30
C LYS A 236 -18.55 7.72 2.72
N GLU A 237 -17.75 7.15 3.62
CA GLU A 237 -18.03 7.24 5.05
C GLU A 237 -17.56 8.62 5.52
N ILE A 238 -18.52 9.44 5.96
CA ILE A 238 -18.28 10.74 6.60
C ILE A 238 -18.21 10.50 8.10
#